data_99a9683e23a74c7e9de1979df7a63149
#
_entry.id   99a9683e23a74c7e9de1979df7a63149
#
_cell.length_a   1.000
_cell.length_b   1.000
_cell.length_c   1.000
_cell.angle_alpha   90.00
_cell.angle_beta   90.00
_cell.angle_gamma   90.00
#
_symmetry.space_group_name_H-M   'P 1'
#
loop_
_entity.id
_entity.type
_entity.pdbx_description
1 polymer ?
#
loop_
_entity_poly.entity_id
_entity_poly.type
_entity_poly.pdbx_seq_one_letter_code
_entity_poly.pdbx_strand_id
1 'polypeptide(L)'
;IGQVRFFGGKFVTIKLVGDTFDASAQAAQEYTKSEGMTFIDPFDDYNVQAGQGTVAYEIYEQAQEEGVSFDSILVPVGGGGLISGVATYIKDVAPSIEVIGVEASGARSMRAAFDRGYPIKLEEIDKFADGIAVQKVGVKTYEVARKYVDRLLGVDEGLISETLIDMYSKVGTIAEPAGAASVAALEVIKDEIKGKTIVCIISGGNNDINRMPEMEERALIYDGIKHYFVVNFPQRPGALREFVNDILGPNDDITRFEYIKRANKGKGPVLIGIALSDKNDYDGLLERLSSFDPSYINLHGNETLYNMLV
;
A
#
# COMPACT_ATOMS: atom_id res chain seq x y z
N ILE A 1 -0.29 18.50 8.82
CA ILE A 1 -0.23 19.71 9.71
C ILE A 1 -1.33 20.71 9.31
N GLY A 2 -1.48 21.03 8.02
CA GLY A 2 -2.47 22.00 7.54
C GLY A 2 -3.90 21.66 7.95
N GLN A 3 -4.32 20.43 7.73
CA GLN A 3 -5.68 19.94 8.10
C GLN A 3 -5.89 19.95 9.62
N VAL A 4 -4.88 19.52 10.41
CA VAL A 4 -4.96 19.56 11.88
C VAL A 4 -5.17 21.00 12.39
N ARG A 5 -4.49 21.98 11.79
CA ARG A 5 -4.70 23.40 12.12
C ARG A 5 -6.07 23.88 11.68
N PHE A 6 -6.50 23.49 10.49
CA PHE A 6 -7.79 23.92 9.92
C PHE A 6 -8.96 23.42 10.76
N PHE A 7 -9.02 22.13 11.10
CA PHE A 7 -10.09 21.56 11.89
C PHE A 7 -9.97 21.84 13.39
N GLY A 8 -8.74 21.81 13.93
CA GLY A 8 -8.49 21.99 15.36
C GLY A 8 -8.57 23.45 15.85
N GLY A 9 -8.31 24.41 14.95
CA GLY A 9 -8.38 25.85 15.26
C GLY A 9 -7.61 26.22 16.53
N LYS A 10 -8.23 26.98 17.42
CA LYS A 10 -7.65 27.42 18.69
C LYS A 10 -7.53 26.34 19.77
N PHE A 11 -8.15 25.19 19.54
CA PHE A 11 -8.19 24.10 20.51
C PHE A 11 -7.05 23.09 20.36
N VAL A 12 -6.19 23.27 19.34
CA VAL A 12 -5.08 22.37 19.04
C VAL A 12 -3.75 23.07 19.12
N THR A 13 -2.81 22.48 19.84
CA THR A 13 -1.40 22.84 19.83
C THR A 13 -0.60 21.74 19.13
N ILE A 14 0.10 22.07 18.05
CA ILE A 14 0.90 21.12 17.27
C ILE A 14 2.35 21.23 17.71
N LYS A 15 2.91 20.12 18.21
CA LYS A 15 4.34 20.00 18.53
C LYS A 15 4.97 18.97 17.58
N LEU A 16 5.97 19.40 16.82
CA LEU A 16 6.75 18.52 15.94
C LEU A 16 8.00 18.12 16.69
N VAL A 17 8.16 16.84 16.97
CA VAL A 17 9.27 16.30 17.76
C VAL A 17 9.70 14.96 17.18
N GLY A 18 11.02 14.78 17.02
CA GLY A 18 11.62 13.56 16.50
C GLY A 18 11.48 13.40 14.98
N ASP A 19 12.34 12.56 14.42
CA ASP A 19 12.41 12.28 12.98
C ASP A 19 11.72 10.95 12.63
N THR A 20 11.22 10.23 13.64
CA THR A 20 10.51 8.94 13.46
C THR A 20 9.22 8.91 14.26
N PHE A 21 8.30 8.03 13.88
CA PHE A 21 7.06 7.80 14.63
C PHE A 21 7.35 7.40 16.08
N ASP A 22 8.29 6.47 16.29
CA ASP A 22 8.66 5.99 17.62
C ASP A 22 9.22 7.12 18.51
N ALA A 23 10.07 7.99 17.96
CA ALA A 23 10.59 9.13 18.68
C ALA A 23 9.50 10.16 19.05
N SER A 24 8.58 10.43 18.14
CA SER A 24 7.41 11.27 18.40
C SER A 24 6.47 10.66 19.46
N ALA A 25 6.23 9.36 19.40
CA ALA A 25 5.38 8.64 20.36
C ALA A 25 5.99 8.67 21.78
N GLN A 26 7.31 8.42 21.89
CA GLN A 26 8.02 8.51 23.16
C GLN A 26 7.95 9.93 23.74
N ALA A 27 8.25 10.95 22.95
CA ALA A 27 8.18 12.33 23.37
C ALA A 27 6.77 12.75 23.79
N ALA A 28 5.74 12.25 23.10
CA ALA A 28 4.34 12.49 23.49
C ALA A 28 4.00 11.84 24.82
N GLN A 29 4.45 10.62 25.10
CA GLN A 29 4.25 9.95 26.39
C GLN A 29 4.96 10.68 27.54
N GLU A 30 6.22 11.13 27.32
CA GLU A 30 6.98 11.89 28.31
C GLU A 30 6.30 13.24 28.60
N TYR A 31 5.89 13.94 27.54
CA TYR A 31 5.17 15.22 27.65
C TYR A 31 3.85 15.06 28.40
N THR A 32 3.08 14.03 28.08
CA THR A 32 1.81 13.73 28.75
C THR A 32 2.00 13.53 30.24
N LYS A 33 3.04 12.79 30.64
CA LYS A 33 3.37 12.58 32.07
C LYS A 33 3.80 13.87 32.78
N SER A 34 4.64 14.70 32.13
CA SER A 34 5.14 15.93 32.72
C SER A 34 4.05 16.99 32.93
N GLU A 35 3.09 17.06 32.01
CA GLU A 35 2.01 18.05 32.03
C GLU A 35 0.72 17.52 32.70
N GLY A 36 0.70 16.27 33.15
CA GLY A 36 -0.49 15.66 33.75
C GLY A 36 -1.66 15.50 32.77
N MET A 37 -1.36 15.30 31.48
CA MET A 37 -2.36 15.13 30.44
C MET A 37 -2.74 13.66 30.26
N THR A 38 -3.84 13.39 29.56
CA THR A 38 -4.22 12.03 29.14
C THR A 38 -3.60 11.71 27.79
N PHE A 39 -2.84 10.62 27.71
CA PHE A 39 -2.36 10.09 26.43
C PHE A 39 -3.47 9.25 25.80
N ILE A 40 -3.84 9.59 24.57
CA ILE A 40 -4.74 8.77 23.75
C ILE A 40 -3.89 7.98 22.78
N ASP A 41 -3.77 6.68 23.01
CA ASP A 41 -3.05 5.78 22.10
C ASP A 41 -3.81 5.67 20.78
N PRO A 42 -3.15 5.71 19.60
CA PRO A 42 -3.83 5.68 18.32
C PRO A 42 -4.56 4.37 18.03
N PHE A 43 -4.19 3.25 18.67
CA PHE A 43 -4.81 1.94 18.43
C PHE A 43 -4.74 0.96 19.62
N ASP A 44 -3.72 1.03 20.49
CA ASP A 44 -3.48 0.02 21.54
C ASP A 44 -4.19 0.36 22.87
N ASP A 45 -5.42 0.83 22.78
CA ASP A 45 -6.30 1.15 23.91
C ASP A 45 -7.70 0.59 23.69
N TYR A 46 -8.29 -0.03 24.73
CA TYR A 46 -9.62 -0.65 24.62
C TYR A 46 -10.74 0.35 24.34
N ASN A 47 -10.66 1.59 24.85
CA ASN A 47 -11.67 2.61 24.58
C ASN A 47 -11.56 3.09 23.13
N VAL A 48 -10.34 3.21 22.60
CA VAL A 48 -10.12 3.53 21.19
C VAL A 48 -10.65 2.41 20.30
N GLN A 49 -10.35 1.14 20.62
CA GLN A 49 -10.89 -0.01 19.88
C GLN A 49 -12.43 -0.04 19.93
N ALA A 50 -13.04 0.23 21.09
CA ALA A 50 -14.49 0.31 21.22
C ALA A 50 -15.08 1.43 20.35
N GLY A 51 -14.41 2.60 20.29
CA GLY A 51 -14.78 3.69 19.38
C GLY A 51 -14.71 3.26 17.91
N GLN A 52 -13.67 2.52 17.51
CA GLN A 52 -13.55 1.97 16.15
C GLN A 52 -14.64 0.92 15.84
N GLY A 53 -15.12 0.20 16.86
CA GLY A 53 -16.22 -0.76 16.72
C GLY A 53 -17.55 -0.15 16.31
N THR A 54 -17.76 1.17 16.51
CA THR A 54 -18.98 1.86 16.09
C THR A 54 -19.17 1.80 14.57
N VAL A 55 -18.10 1.69 13.79
CA VAL A 55 -18.19 1.48 12.33
C VAL A 55 -18.95 0.18 12.02
N ALA A 56 -18.62 -0.90 12.71
CA ALA A 56 -19.30 -2.19 12.52
C ALA A 56 -20.75 -2.16 13.01
N TYR A 57 -21.01 -1.46 14.10
CA TYR A 57 -22.37 -1.22 14.60
C TYR A 57 -23.24 -0.54 13.54
N GLU A 58 -22.76 0.58 12.98
CA GLU A 58 -23.51 1.33 11.98
C GLU A 58 -23.71 0.51 10.68
N ILE A 59 -22.68 -0.22 10.22
CA ILE A 59 -22.78 -1.11 9.07
C ILE A 59 -23.85 -2.19 9.29
N TYR A 60 -23.84 -2.82 10.46
CA TYR A 60 -24.79 -3.89 10.76
C TYR A 60 -26.22 -3.38 10.89
N GLU A 61 -26.45 -2.26 11.59
CA GLU A 61 -27.77 -1.63 11.70
C GLU A 61 -28.32 -1.22 10.34
N GLN A 62 -27.52 -0.54 9.51
CA GLN A 62 -27.92 -0.13 8.15
C GLN A 62 -28.26 -1.34 7.28
N ALA A 63 -27.46 -2.41 7.35
CA ALA A 63 -27.74 -3.65 6.61
C ALA A 63 -29.06 -4.28 7.06
N GLN A 64 -29.38 -4.28 8.35
CA GLN A 64 -30.64 -4.78 8.87
C GLN A 64 -31.84 -3.91 8.41
N GLU A 65 -31.70 -2.58 8.47
CA GLU A 65 -32.73 -1.64 8.00
C GLU A 65 -33.04 -1.82 6.51
N GLU A 66 -32.04 -2.08 5.69
CA GLU A 66 -32.18 -2.30 4.23
C GLU A 66 -32.54 -3.75 3.88
N GLY A 67 -32.62 -4.66 4.85
CA GLY A 67 -32.88 -6.08 4.63
C GLY A 67 -31.75 -6.80 3.85
N VAL A 68 -30.53 -6.30 3.96
CA VAL A 68 -29.32 -6.86 3.34
C VAL A 68 -28.57 -7.72 4.37
N SER A 69 -28.20 -8.94 3.99
CA SER A 69 -27.23 -9.75 4.73
C SER A 69 -25.90 -9.79 3.99
N PHE A 70 -24.80 -9.87 4.73
CA PHE A 70 -23.47 -10.00 4.14
C PHE A 70 -22.70 -11.17 4.75
N ASP A 71 -21.82 -11.76 3.93
CA ASP A 71 -21.08 -12.98 4.28
C ASP A 71 -19.74 -12.67 4.95
N SER A 72 -19.10 -11.58 4.53
CA SER A 72 -17.77 -11.18 5.04
C SER A 72 -17.61 -9.66 5.11
N ILE A 73 -16.72 -9.23 6.00
CA ILE A 73 -16.30 -7.83 6.11
C ILE A 73 -14.78 -7.74 6.02
N LEU A 74 -14.28 -6.91 5.07
CA LEU A 74 -12.87 -6.66 4.83
C LEU A 74 -12.45 -5.37 5.50
N VAL A 75 -11.42 -5.46 6.35
CA VAL A 75 -10.99 -4.36 7.23
C VAL A 75 -9.51 -4.08 7.04
N PRO A 76 -9.08 -2.86 6.68
CA PRO A 76 -7.67 -2.49 6.61
C PRO A 76 -7.00 -2.61 7.99
N VAL A 77 -5.78 -3.16 8.02
CA VAL A 77 -5.05 -3.45 9.25
C VAL A 77 -3.67 -2.80 9.24
N GLY A 78 -3.47 -1.84 10.13
CA GLY A 78 -2.17 -1.32 10.54
C GLY A 78 -1.87 -1.76 11.99
N GLY A 79 -1.97 -0.86 12.96
CA GLY A 79 -1.78 -1.16 14.40
C GLY A 79 -2.84 -2.08 15.02
N GLY A 80 -3.94 -2.33 14.31
CA GLY A 80 -4.99 -3.28 14.70
C GLY A 80 -6.19 -2.67 15.42
N GLY A 81 -6.26 -1.35 15.63
CA GLY A 81 -7.35 -0.68 16.36
C GLY A 81 -8.71 -0.89 15.70
N LEU A 82 -8.82 -0.57 14.40
CA LEU A 82 -10.07 -0.69 13.65
C LEU A 82 -10.56 -2.13 13.60
N ILE A 83 -9.71 -3.07 13.17
CA ILE A 83 -10.13 -4.47 13.05
C ILE A 83 -10.50 -5.09 14.40
N SER A 84 -9.83 -4.72 15.49
CA SER A 84 -10.17 -5.19 16.83
C SER A 84 -11.58 -4.77 17.24
N GLY A 85 -11.93 -3.49 17.02
CA GLY A 85 -13.26 -2.98 17.30
C GLY A 85 -14.32 -3.64 16.43
N VAL A 86 -14.11 -3.67 15.11
CA VAL A 86 -15.02 -4.29 14.14
C VAL A 86 -15.25 -5.77 14.46
N ALA A 87 -14.15 -6.53 14.63
CA ALA A 87 -14.25 -7.96 14.88
C ALA A 87 -14.98 -8.28 16.19
N THR A 88 -14.71 -7.50 17.24
CA THR A 88 -15.40 -7.68 18.53
C THR A 88 -16.90 -7.54 18.38
N TYR A 89 -17.37 -6.47 17.71
CA TYR A 89 -18.79 -6.24 17.53
C TYR A 89 -19.44 -7.29 16.61
N ILE A 90 -18.87 -7.53 15.44
CA ILE A 90 -19.43 -8.49 14.46
C ILE A 90 -19.52 -9.90 15.08
N LYS A 91 -18.49 -10.36 15.80
CA LYS A 91 -18.52 -11.71 16.41
C LYS A 91 -19.47 -11.83 17.58
N ASP A 92 -19.88 -10.73 18.18
CA ASP A 92 -20.92 -10.73 19.23
C ASP A 92 -22.33 -10.83 18.62
N VAL A 93 -22.64 -10.00 17.58
CA VAL A 93 -24.02 -9.91 17.03
C VAL A 93 -24.29 -10.89 15.90
N ALA A 94 -23.29 -11.26 15.11
CA ALA A 94 -23.40 -12.11 13.93
C ALA A 94 -22.12 -12.96 13.73
N PRO A 95 -21.85 -13.95 14.58
CA PRO A 95 -20.60 -14.73 14.59
C PRO A 95 -20.33 -15.53 13.29
N SER A 96 -21.35 -15.72 12.46
CA SER A 96 -21.21 -16.38 11.14
C SER A 96 -20.58 -15.49 10.08
N ILE A 97 -20.58 -14.17 10.24
CA ILE A 97 -19.94 -13.25 9.31
C ILE A 97 -18.42 -13.38 9.44
N GLU A 98 -17.74 -13.62 8.33
CA GLU A 98 -16.29 -13.73 8.30
C GLU A 98 -15.63 -12.34 8.39
N VAL A 99 -14.74 -12.15 9.37
CA VAL A 99 -13.96 -10.92 9.53
C VAL A 99 -12.56 -11.13 8.96
N ILE A 100 -12.25 -10.42 7.89
CA ILE A 100 -11.01 -10.55 7.13
C ILE A 100 -10.19 -9.28 7.29
N GLY A 101 -8.99 -9.40 7.88
CA GLY A 101 -8.03 -8.30 7.94
C GLY A 101 -7.23 -8.20 6.65
N VAL A 102 -7.01 -6.97 6.19
CA VAL A 102 -6.27 -6.67 4.97
C VAL A 102 -5.05 -5.82 5.31
N GLU A 103 -3.87 -6.34 5.04
CA GLU A 103 -2.59 -5.66 5.20
C GLU A 103 -1.95 -5.37 3.85
N ALA A 104 -1.21 -4.28 3.73
CA ALA A 104 -0.31 -4.05 2.60
C ALA A 104 0.84 -5.08 2.65
N SER A 105 1.21 -5.66 1.52
CA SER A 105 2.17 -6.79 1.46
C SER A 105 3.55 -6.42 2.00
N GLY A 106 3.98 -5.17 1.84
CA GLY A 106 5.24 -4.67 2.40
C GLY A 106 5.19 -4.30 3.89
N ALA A 107 4.02 -4.43 4.59
CA ALA A 107 3.88 -4.03 5.99
C ALA A 107 2.96 -4.98 6.79
N ARG A 108 3.18 -6.29 6.71
CA ARG A 108 2.33 -7.34 7.31
C ARG A 108 2.66 -7.61 8.77
N SER A 109 2.54 -6.60 9.62
CA SER A 109 2.93 -6.69 11.03
C SER A 109 1.96 -7.54 11.88
N MET A 110 0.65 -7.52 11.58
CA MET A 110 -0.33 -8.37 12.27
C MET A 110 -0.15 -9.84 11.86
N ARG A 111 0.09 -10.12 10.60
CA ARG A 111 0.39 -11.47 10.11
C ARG A 111 1.65 -12.02 10.78
N ALA A 112 2.72 -11.24 10.83
CA ALA A 112 3.95 -11.61 11.49
C ALA A 112 3.75 -11.89 13.00
N ALA A 113 2.90 -11.10 13.66
CA ALA A 113 2.52 -11.33 15.05
C ALA A 113 1.71 -12.63 15.22
N PHE A 114 0.80 -12.95 14.29
CA PHE A 114 0.04 -14.20 14.31
C PHE A 114 0.94 -15.42 14.14
N ASP A 115 1.90 -15.35 13.22
CA ASP A 115 2.84 -16.44 12.94
C ASP A 115 3.82 -16.69 14.11
N ARG A 116 4.22 -15.62 14.83
CA ARG A 116 5.10 -15.70 16.00
C ARG A 116 4.38 -16.01 17.31
N GLY A 117 3.08 -15.72 17.39
CA GLY A 117 2.30 -15.86 18.62
C GLY A 117 2.38 -14.66 19.57
N TYR A 118 3.04 -13.58 19.17
CA TYR A 118 3.16 -12.31 19.91
C TYR A 118 3.56 -11.16 18.99
N PRO A 119 3.27 -9.88 19.35
CA PRO A 119 3.67 -8.72 18.57
C PRO A 119 5.18 -8.59 18.42
N ILE A 120 5.66 -8.56 17.20
CA ILE A 120 7.07 -8.31 16.86
C ILE A 120 7.23 -7.02 16.07
N LYS A 121 8.40 -6.41 16.12
CA LYS A 121 8.76 -5.27 15.27
C LYS A 121 9.40 -5.80 13.98
N LEU A 122 8.83 -5.42 12.83
CA LEU A 122 9.45 -5.65 11.53
C LEU A 122 10.66 -4.72 11.36
N GLU A 123 11.74 -5.22 10.79
CA GLU A 123 12.96 -4.43 10.56
C GLU A 123 12.73 -3.38 9.49
N GLU A 124 12.14 -3.78 8.37
CA GLU A 124 11.82 -2.92 7.24
C GLU A 124 10.37 -3.09 6.84
N ILE A 125 9.74 -2.02 6.36
CA ILE A 125 8.38 -2.01 5.80
C ILE A 125 8.32 -1.06 4.62
N ASP A 126 7.48 -1.35 3.63
CA ASP A 126 7.05 -0.35 2.65
C ASP A 126 6.07 0.62 3.33
N LYS A 127 6.34 1.92 3.20
CA LYS A 127 5.54 3.00 3.81
C LYS A 127 4.49 3.58 2.87
N PHE A 128 4.31 2.99 1.72
CA PHE A 128 3.37 3.48 0.71
C PHE A 128 1.95 3.64 1.27
N ALA A 129 1.41 2.60 1.86
CA ALA A 129 0.10 2.62 2.51
C ALA A 129 0.21 3.17 3.95
N ASP A 130 0.61 4.42 4.10
CA ASP A 130 1.03 5.07 5.35
C ASP A 130 0.00 4.96 6.49
N GLY A 131 -1.31 4.97 6.18
CA GLY A 131 -2.38 4.76 7.16
C GLY A 131 -2.41 3.35 7.79
N ILE A 132 -1.79 2.34 7.15
CA ILE A 132 -1.68 0.96 7.64
C ILE A 132 -0.24 0.42 7.68
N ALA A 133 0.76 1.21 7.27
CA ALA A 133 2.17 0.81 7.29
C ALA A 133 2.76 0.95 8.69
N VAL A 134 2.55 -0.05 9.53
CA VAL A 134 2.99 -0.07 10.94
C VAL A 134 4.01 -1.18 11.15
N GLN A 135 5.17 -0.86 11.75
CA GLN A 135 6.22 -1.85 12.02
C GLN A 135 5.82 -2.86 13.11
N LYS A 136 4.95 -2.46 14.04
CA LYS A 136 4.56 -3.30 15.16
C LYS A 136 3.10 -3.04 15.53
N VAL A 137 2.31 -4.09 15.63
CA VAL A 137 0.93 -4.01 16.15
C VAL A 137 0.90 -3.80 17.66
N GLY A 138 -0.22 -3.32 18.18
CA GLY A 138 -0.43 -3.21 19.62
C GLY A 138 -0.51 -4.58 20.30
N VAL A 139 -0.28 -4.59 21.60
CA VAL A 139 -0.42 -5.82 22.40
C VAL A 139 -1.89 -6.17 22.58
N LYS A 140 -2.69 -5.19 22.98
CA LYS A 140 -4.15 -5.36 23.18
C LYS A 140 -4.86 -5.64 21.86
N THR A 141 -4.47 -4.93 20.79
CA THR A 141 -5.07 -5.15 19.47
C THR A 141 -4.73 -6.53 18.92
N TYR A 142 -3.51 -7.03 19.14
CA TYR A 142 -3.13 -8.40 18.80
C TYR A 142 -3.99 -9.44 19.55
N GLU A 143 -4.14 -9.28 20.87
CA GLU A 143 -4.93 -10.21 21.68
C GLU A 143 -6.39 -10.30 21.20
N VAL A 144 -7.00 -9.16 20.87
CA VAL A 144 -8.36 -9.09 20.35
C VAL A 144 -8.44 -9.67 18.94
N ALA A 145 -7.54 -9.26 18.03
CA ALA A 145 -7.52 -9.74 16.67
C ALA A 145 -7.29 -11.26 16.62
N ARG A 146 -6.38 -11.79 17.44
CA ARG A 146 -6.11 -13.23 17.52
C ARG A 146 -7.34 -14.05 17.92
N LYS A 147 -8.25 -13.46 18.67
CA LYS A 147 -9.48 -14.11 19.14
C LYS A 147 -10.63 -14.04 18.15
N TYR A 148 -10.77 -12.93 17.42
CA TYR A 148 -11.98 -12.61 16.70
C TYR A 148 -11.82 -12.45 15.18
N VAL A 149 -10.59 -12.32 14.68
CA VAL A 149 -10.32 -12.23 13.23
C VAL A 149 -10.17 -13.62 12.65
N ASP A 150 -10.92 -13.93 11.59
CA ASP A 150 -10.93 -15.26 10.99
C ASP A 150 -9.70 -15.49 10.12
N ARG A 151 -9.29 -14.47 9.35
CA ARG A 151 -8.07 -14.55 8.52
C ARG A 151 -7.47 -13.18 8.19
N LEU A 152 -6.22 -13.21 7.72
CA LEU A 152 -5.48 -12.03 7.26
C LEU A 152 -5.04 -12.23 5.81
N LEU A 153 -5.25 -11.22 4.98
CA LEU A 153 -4.81 -11.14 3.59
C LEU A 153 -3.67 -10.12 3.46
N GLY A 154 -2.74 -10.38 2.55
CA GLY A 154 -1.80 -9.38 2.05
C GLY A 154 -2.24 -8.92 0.68
N VAL A 155 -2.16 -7.62 0.42
CA VAL A 155 -2.47 -7.00 -0.87
C VAL A 155 -1.26 -6.22 -1.35
N ASP A 156 -0.86 -6.44 -2.60
CA ASP A 156 0.26 -5.75 -3.23
C ASP A 156 0.00 -4.24 -3.33
N GLU A 157 1.00 -3.42 -3.10
CA GLU A 157 0.91 -1.96 -3.12
C GLU A 157 0.57 -1.43 -4.53
N GLY A 158 0.98 -2.14 -5.56
CA GLY A 158 0.60 -1.84 -6.94
C GLY A 158 -0.88 -2.08 -7.19
N LEU A 159 -1.46 -3.19 -6.69
CA LEU A 159 -2.90 -3.45 -6.76
C LEU A 159 -3.70 -2.44 -5.94
N ILE A 160 -3.21 -2.02 -4.77
CA ILE A 160 -3.81 -0.92 -4.00
C ILE A 160 -3.81 0.36 -4.82
N SER A 161 -2.72 0.66 -5.52
CA SER A 161 -2.57 1.84 -6.37
C SER A 161 -3.52 1.83 -7.56
N GLU A 162 -3.61 0.71 -8.29
CA GLU A 162 -4.57 0.50 -9.38
C GLU A 162 -6.00 0.70 -8.89
N THR A 163 -6.37 0.06 -7.78
CA THR A 163 -7.70 0.18 -7.17
C THR A 163 -8.02 1.63 -6.80
N LEU A 164 -7.07 2.37 -6.25
CA LEU A 164 -7.22 3.76 -5.87
C LEU A 164 -7.49 4.65 -7.09
N ILE A 165 -6.75 4.45 -8.18
CA ILE A 165 -6.95 5.16 -9.45
C ILE A 165 -8.34 4.82 -10.02
N ASP A 166 -8.76 3.58 -9.95
CA ASP A 166 -10.08 3.12 -10.39
C ASP A 166 -11.21 3.71 -9.56
N MET A 167 -11.08 3.75 -8.24
CA MET A 167 -12.04 4.41 -7.35
C MET A 167 -12.20 5.90 -7.69
N TYR A 168 -11.11 6.58 -7.97
CA TYR A 168 -11.15 7.98 -8.40
C TYR A 168 -11.77 8.16 -9.78
N SER A 169 -11.30 7.42 -10.78
CA SER A 169 -11.66 7.64 -12.18
C SER A 169 -13.03 7.08 -12.56
N LYS A 170 -13.44 5.94 -11.99
CA LYS A 170 -14.69 5.25 -12.33
C LYS A 170 -15.85 5.59 -11.39
N VAL A 171 -15.55 5.84 -10.11
CA VAL A 171 -16.55 6.03 -9.05
C VAL A 171 -16.58 7.48 -8.52
N GLY A 172 -15.51 8.26 -8.76
CA GLY A 172 -15.39 9.62 -8.25
C GLY A 172 -15.12 9.69 -6.73
N THR A 173 -14.62 8.59 -6.14
CA THR A 173 -14.32 8.52 -4.72
C THR A 173 -12.83 8.70 -4.49
N ILE A 174 -12.47 9.68 -3.67
CA ILE A 174 -11.08 9.90 -3.26
C ILE A 174 -10.83 9.08 -1.99
N ALA A 175 -10.05 8.00 -2.10
CA ALA A 175 -9.54 7.23 -0.98
C ALA A 175 -8.04 7.47 -0.79
N GLU A 176 -7.54 7.20 0.40
CA GLU A 176 -6.10 7.01 0.63
C GLU A 176 -5.71 5.55 0.40
N PRO A 177 -4.41 5.21 0.25
CA PRO A 177 -3.98 3.82 0.02
C PRO A 177 -4.52 2.83 1.07
N ALA A 178 -4.53 3.22 2.35
CA ALA A 178 -5.13 2.41 3.42
C ALA A 178 -6.64 2.16 3.19
N GLY A 179 -7.37 3.19 2.73
CA GLY A 179 -8.80 3.09 2.43
C GLY A 179 -9.12 2.22 1.22
N ALA A 180 -8.23 2.18 0.22
CA ALA A 180 -8.40 1.35 -0.97
C ALA A 180 -8.05 -0.13 -0.74
N ALA A 181 -7.27 -0.46 0.28
CA ALA A 181 -6.74 -1.81 0.52
C ALA A 181 -7.84 -2.87 0.65
N SER A 182 -8.95 -2.58 1.35
CA SER A 182 -10.07 -3.50 1.50
C SER A 182 -10.77 -3.80 0.17
N VAL A 183 -10.88 -2.81 -0.71
CA VAL A 183 -11.46 -2.96 -2.06
C VAL A 183 -10.50 -3.74 -2.96
N ALA A 184 -9.21 -3.42 -2.91
CA ALA A 184 -8.17 -4.15 -3.65
C ALA A 184 -8.11 -5.64 -3.27
N ALA A 185 -8.39 -5.98 -2.01
CA ALA A 185 -8.44 -7.37 -1.56
C ALA A 185 -9.51 -8.21 -2.27
N LEU A 186 -10.56 -7.61 -2.85
CA LEU A 186 -11.56 -8.33 -3.64
C LEU A 186 -10.95 -9.06 -4.84
N GLU A 187 -9.95 -8.46 -5.49
CA GLU A 187 -9.24 -9.10 -6.60
C GLU A 187 -8.45 -10.34 -6.12
N VAL A 188 -7.84 -10.26 -4.93
CA VAL A 188 -7.09 -11.38 -4.33
C VAL A 188 -7.98 -12.59 -4.06
N ILE A 189 -9.22 -12.36 -3.65
CA ILE A 189 -10.17 -13.43 -3.27
C ILE A 189 -11.33 -13.57 -4.26
N LYS A 190 -11.24 -13.03 -5.46
CA LYS A 190 -12.33 -12.95 -6.46
C LYS A 190 -13.03 -14.28 -6.74
N ASP A 191 -12.31 -15.39 -6.70
CA ASP A 191 -12.89 -16.71 -6.95
C ASP A 191 -13.65 -17.27 -5.74
N GLU A 192 -13.31 -16.82 -4.52
CA GLU A 192 -13.92 -17.26 -3.27
C GLU A 192 -15.23 -16.54 -2.95
N ILE A 193 -15.40 -15.32 -3.51
CA ILE A 193 -16.52 -14.42 -3.18
C ILE A 193 -17.66 -14.43 -4.19
N LYS A 194 -17.61 -15.30 -5.22
CA LYS A 194 -18.67 -15.42 -6.22
C LYS A 194 -20.00 -15.78 -5.57
N GLY A 195 -21.00 -14.90 -5.76
CA GLY A 195 -22.34 -15.07 -5.18
C GLY A 195 -22.47 -14.70 -3.71
N LYS A 196 -21.43 -14.09 -3.12
CA LYS A 196 -21.44 -13.58 -1.74
C LYS A 196 -21.60 -12.06 -1.72
N THR A 197 -22.13 -11.57 -0.63
CA THR A 197 -22.20 -10.14 -0.31
C THR A 197 -21.02 -9.78 0.61
N ILE A 198 -20.17 -8.85 0.17
CA ILE A 198 -18.95 -8.47 0.87
C ILE A 198 -19.01 -6.99 1.24
N VAL A 199 -18.72 -6.69 2.48
CA VAL A 199 -18.53 -5.31 2.96
C VAL A 199 -17.05 -4.97 2.93
N CYS A 200 -16.69 -3.85 2.29
CA CYS A 200 -15.32 -3.30 2.29
C CYS A 200 -15.31 -1.98 3.06
N ILE A 201 -14.50 -1.88 4.11
CA ILE A 201 -14.36 -0.63 4.86
C ILE A 201 -13.36 0.27 4.13
N ILE A 202 -13.84 1.40 3.61
CA ILE A 202 -13.00 2.49 3.10
C ILE A 202 -12.66 3.40 4.28
N SER A 203 -11.52 3.15 4.91
CA SER A 203 -11.16 3.73 6.22
C SER A 203 -10.76 5.20 6.19
N GLY A 204 -10.37 5.73 5.03
CA GLY A 204 -9.95 7.13 4.91
C GLY A 204 -9.79 7.62 3.49
N GLY A 205 -9.71 8.96 3.37
CA GLY A 205 -9.53 9.68 2.12
C GLY A 205 -8.50 10.82 2.22
N ASN A 206 -7.61 10.78 3.22
CA ASN A 206 -6.57 11.80 3.42
C ASN A 206 -5.38 11.56 2.46
N ASN A 207 -5.67 11.59 1.16
CA ASN A 207 -4.67 11.40 0.13
C ASN A 207 -4.01 12.73 -0.27
N ASP A 208 -2.69 12.71 -0.51
CA ASP A 208 -1.97 13.83 -1.08
C ASP A 208 -1.95 13.68 -2.61
N ILE A 209 -2.58 14.62 -3.30
CA ILE A 209 -2.65 14.63 -4.77
C ILE A 209 -1.26 14.60 -5.44
N ASN A 210 -0.24 15.12 -4.76
CA ASN A 210 1.14 15.08 -5.25
C ASN A 210 1.73 13.66 -5.31
N ARG A 211 1.07 12.68 -4.67
CA ARG A 211 1.47 11.26 -4.73
C ARG A 211 0.84 10.50 -5.89
N MET A 212 -0.07 11.12 -6.65
CA MET A 212 -0.70 10.44 -7.80
C MET A 212 0.30 9.87 -8.82
N PRO A 213 1.41 10.56 -9.16
CA PRO A 213 2.42 9.96 -10.04
C PRO A 213 3.11 8.71 -9.47
N GLU A 214 3.32 8.65 -8.13
CA GLU A 214 3.84 7.44 -7.47
C GLU A 214 2.83 6.28 -7.56
N MET A 215 1.54 6.58 -7.40
CA MET A 215 0.48 5.58 -7.50
C MET A 215 0.35 5.03 -8.93
N GLU A 216 0.37 5.92 -9.92
CA GLU A 216 0.36 5.53 -11.33
C GLU A 216 1.57 4.66 -11.70
N GLU A 217 2.74 5.04 -11.21
CA GLU A 217 3.98 4.26 -11.38
C GLU A 217 3.85 2.85 -10.83
N ARG A 218 3.39 2.71 -9.58
CA ARG A 218 3.21 1.41 -8.93
C ARG A 218 2.15 0.55 -9.63
N ALA A 219 1.05 1.14 -10.06
CA ALA A 219 0.02 0.45 -10.81
C ALA A 219 0.55 -0.09 -12.15
N LEU A 220 1.24 0.75 -12.94
CA LEU A 220 1.81 0.34 -14.22
C LEU A 220 2.85 -0.77 -14.11
N ILE A 221 3.66 -0.76 -13.03
CA ILE A 221 4.63 -1.82 -12.75
C ILE A 221 3.92 -3.11 -12.35
N TYR A 222 2.91 -3.02 -11.49
CA TYR A 222 2.09 -4.16 -11.05
C TYR A 222 1.37 -4.82 -12.23
N ASP A 223 0.80 -4.03 -13.14
CA ASP A 223 0.12 -4.51 -14.33
C ASP A 223 1.06 -5.13 -15.37
N GLY A 224 2.38 -5.02 -15.18
CA GLY A 224 3.36 -5.48 -16.15
C GLY A 224 3.40 -4.64 -17.42
N ILE A 225 2.99 -3.38 -17.33
CA ILE A 225 3.07 -2.40 -18.43
C ILE A 225 4.39 -1.65 -18.40
N LYS A 226 4.88 -1.26 -17.22
CA LYS A 226 6.10 -0.47 -17.07
C LYS A 226 7.26 -1.28 -16.51
N HIS A 227 8.41 -1.17 -17.17
CA HIS A 227 9.60 -1.93 -16.84
C HIS A 227 10.85 -1.06 -16.86
N TYR A 228 11.84 -1.40 -16.03
CA TYR A 228 13.11 -0.70 -15.94
C TYR A 228 14.28 -1.62 -16.23
N PHE A 229 15.24 -1.11 -17.00
CA PHE A 229 16.42 -1.85 -17.39
C PHE A 229 17.66 -0.98 -17.28
N VAL A 230 18.80 -1.61 -16.97
CA VAL A 230 20.11 -1.02 -17.18
C VAL A 230 20.74 -1.69 -18.42
N VAL A 231 20.98 -0.90 -19.45
CA VAL A 231 21.46 -1.38 -20.75
C VAL A 231 22.79 -0.73 -21.09
N ASN A 232 23.77 -1.48 -21.56
CA ASN A 232 25.05 -0.95 -21.99
C ASN A 232 24.99 -0.41 -23.43
N PHE A 233 24.79 0.90 -23.55
CA PHE A 233 24.69 1.57 -24.85
C PHE A 233 26.04 1.81 -25.50
N PRO A 234 26.15 1.57 -26.82
CA PRO A 234 27.29 1.99 -27.59
C PRO A 234 27.47 3.51 -27.56
N GLN A 235 28.67 3.97 -27.24
CA GLN A 235 28.99 5.41 -27.10
C GLN A 235 29.28 6.08 -28.46
N ARG A 236 28.46 5.82 -29.49
CA ARG A 236 28.59 6.33 -30.85
C ARG A 236 27.32 7.03 -31.34
N PRO A 237 27.41 7.94 -32.33
CA PRO A 237 26.24 8.51 -32.97
C PRO A 237 25.31 7.43 -33.55
N GLY A 238 24.00 7.62 -33.43
CA GLY A 238 22.99 6.72 -33.99
C GLY A 238 22.55 5.59 -33.06
N ALA A 239 23.26 5.29 -31.97
CA ALA A 239 22.92 4.19 -31.06
C ALA A 239 21.50 4.27 -30.48
N LEU A 240 21.03 5.47 -30.12
CA LEU A 240 19.64 5.66 -29.63
C LEU A 240 18.63 5.39 -30.77
N ARG A 241 18.92 5.79 -31.99
CA ARG A 241 18.02 5.52 -33.13
C ARG A 241 17.90 4.02 -33.39
N GLU A 242 19.01 3.28 -33.33
CA GLU A 242 18.97 1.81 -33.41
C GLU A 242 18.12 1.22 -32.29
N PHE A 243 18.35 1.65 -31.05
CA PHE A 243 17.57 1.16 -29.93
C PHE A 243 16.06 1.38 -30.14
N VAL A 244 15.66 2.59 -30.51
CA VAL A 244 14.24 2.92 -30.74
C VAL A 244 13.66 2.09 -31.90
N ASN A 245 14.39 1.89 -32.97
CA ASN A 245 13.89 1.17 -34.15
C ASN A 245 13.87 -0.37 -33.96
N ASP A 246 14.84 -0.90 -33.23
CA ASP A 246 15.09 -2.34 -33.21
C ASP A 246 14.54 -3.01 -31.93
N ILE A 247 14.35 -2.23 -30.86
CA ILE A 247 13.97 -2.75 -29.53
C ILE A 247 12.52 -2.42 -29.18
N LEU A 248 12.08 -1.18 -29.39
CA LEU A 248 10.72 -0.79 -29.05
C LEU A 248 9.70 -1.33 -30.03
N GLY A 249 8.53 -1.71 -29.51
CA GLY A 249 7.34 -1.91 -30.33
C GLY A 249 6.81 -0.58 -30.88
N PRO A 250 5.90 -0.62 -31.86
CA PRO A 250 5.45 0.58 -32.58
C PRO A 250 4.71 1.61 -31.71
N ASN A 251 4.16 1.18 -30.59
CA ASN A 251 3.40 2.03 -29.66
C ASN A 251 3.97 2.00 -28.24
N ASP A 252 5.17 1.44 -28.04
CA ASP A 252 5.85 1.47 -26.74
C ASP A 252 6.47 2.85 -26.51
N ASP A 253 6.54 3.25 -25.26
CA ASP A 253 7.08 4.55 -24.86
C ASP A 253 8.31 4.42 -23.98
N ILE A 254 9.25 5.36 -24.13
CA ILE A 254 10.39 5.53 -23.22
C ILE A 254 9.98 6.53 -22.13
N THR A 255 9.70 6.05 -20.95
CA THR A 255 9.28 6.88 -19.80
C THR A 255 10.47 7.45 -19.04
N ARG A 256 11.65 6.83 -19.16
CA ARG A 256 12.90 7.30 -18.55
C ARG A 256 14.09 6.92 -19.39
N PHE A 257 15.03 7.83 -19.58
CA PHE A 257 16.26 7.58 -20.33
C PHE A 257 17.41 8.40 -19.75
N GLU A 258 18.28 7.76 -18.98
CA GLU A 258 19.42 8.41 -18.36
C GLU A 258 20.73 7.96 -19.03
N TYR A 259 21.19 8.76 -19.97
CA TYR A 259 22.41 8.52 -20.75
C TYR A 259 23.49 9.53 -20.40
N ILE A 260 24.60 9.04 -19.86
CA ILE A 260 25.78 9.84 -19.60
C ILE A 260 26.91 9.39 -20.53
N LYS A 261 27.27 10.25 -21.51
CA LYS A 261 28.38 9.98 -22.39
C LYS A 261 29.69 10.05 -21.61
N ARG A 262 30.45 8.97 -21.59
CA ARG A 262 31.77 8.89 -20.96
C ARG A 262 32.84 8.89 -22.05
N ALA A 263 33.78 9.86 -21.94
CA ALA A 263 34.97 9.83 -22.81
C ALA A 263 35.78 8.54 -22.56
N ASN A 264 36.31 7.95 -23.60
CA ASN A 264 37.19 6.79 -23.57
C ASN A 264 36.57 5.41 -23.23
N LYS A 265 35.25 5.23 -23.36
CA LYS A 265 34.61 3.90 -23.26
C LYS A 265 33.77 3.65 -24.51
N GLY A 266 33.84 2.44 -25.05
CA GLY A 266 33.05 2.03 -26.23
C GLY A 266 31.58 1.82 -25.93
N LYS A 267 31.24 1.45 -24.67
CA LYS A 267 29.88 1.28 -24.17
C LYS A 267 29.74 1.92 -22.76
N GLY A 268 28.53 2.31 -22.37
CA GLY A 268 28.22 2.82 -21.03
C GLY A 268 26.80 2.47 -20.58
N PRO A 269 26.57 2.29 -19.28
CA PRO A 269 25.26 1.95 -18.76
C PRO A 269 24.29 3.12 -18.94
N VAL A 270 23.05 2.78 -19.29
CA VAL A 270 21.90 3.69 -19.42
C VAL A 270 20.74 3.09 -18.64
N LEU A 271 20.13 3.86 -17.76
CA LEU A 271 18.88 3.48 -17.12
C LEU A 271 17.73 3.83 -18.08
N ILE A 272 16.91 2.86 -18.37
CA ILE A 272 15.77 3.01 -19.28
C ILE A 272 14.50 2.50 -18.60
N GLY A 273 13.46 3.34 -18.59
CA GLY A 273 12.09 2.95 -18.30
C GLY A 273 11.31 2.82 -19.61
N ILE A 274 10.65 1.70 -19.81
CA ILE A 274 9.83 1.41 -20.99
C ILE A 274 8.41 1.10 -20.52
N ALA A 275 7.43 1.78 -21.12
CA ALA A 275 6.02 1.44 -21.00
C ALA A 275 5.59 0.70 -22.27
N LEU A 276 5.14 -0.55 -22.10
CA LEU A 276 4.61 -1.37 -23.17
C LEU A 276 3.19 -0.94 -23.52
N SER A 277 2.84 -0.97 -24.79
CA SER A 277 1.45 -0.79 -25.25
C SER A 277 0.60 -2.05 -24.99
N ASP A 278 1.22 -3.21 -24.93
CA ASP A 278 0.61 -4.51 -24.58
C ASP A 278 1.58 -5.29 -23.69
N LYS A 279 1.16 -5.63 -22.48
CA LYS A 279 1.97 -6.42 -21.55
C LYS A 279 2.38 -7.80 -22.08
N ASN A 280 1.64 -8.34 -23.04
CA ASN A 280 1.99 -9.61 -23.68
C ASN A 280 3.26 -9.53 -24.54
N ASP A 281 3.72 -8.32 -24.90
CA ASP A 281 4.98 -8.13 -25.65
C ASP A 281 6.23 -8.13 -24.75
N TYR A 282 6.06 -8.34 -23.44
CA TYR A 282 7.19 -8.31 -22.50
C TYR A 282 8.30 -9.30 -22.84
N ASP A 283 7.95 -10.54 -23.15
CA ASP A 283 8.94 -11.56 -23.54
C ASP A 283 9.63 -11.18 -24.84
N GLY A 284 8.87 -10.65 -25.82
CA GLY A 284 9.42 -10.12 -27.07
C GLY A 284 10.38 -8.95 -26.84
N LEU A 285 10.07 -8.04 -25.89
CA LEU A 285 10.98 -6.97 -25.49
C LEU A 285 12.29 -7.52 -24.90
N LEU A 286 12.21 -8.54 -24.03
CA LEU A 286 13.40 -9.15 -23.43
C LEU A 286 14.32 -9.81 -24.49
N GLU A 287 13.74 -10.49 -25.49
CA GLU A 287 14.49 -11.07 -26.60
C GLU A 287 15.21 -9.99 -27.41
N ARG A 288 14.53 -8.89 -27.75
CA ARG A 288 15.12 -7.76 -28.48
C ARG A 288 16.21 -7.08 -27.68
N LEU A 289 16.00 -6.86 -26.37
CA LEU A 289 17.01 -6.30 -25.45
C LEU A 289 18.25 -7.20 -25.36
N SER A 290 18.06 -8.52 -25.25
CA SER A 290 19.15 -9.49 -25.19
C SER A 290 19.99 -9.49 -26.48
N SER A 291 19.37 -9.24 -27.64
CA SER A 291 20.03 -9.11 -28.89
C SER A 291 20.88 -7.83 -28.99
N PHE A 292 20.44 -6.74 -28.38
CA PHE A 292 21.14 -5.45 -28.34
C PHE A 292 22.28 -5.44 -27.33
N ASP A 293 22.01 -5.91 -26.13
CA ASP A 293 22.98 -6.03 -25.04
C ASP A 293 22.73 -7.32 -24.24
N PRO A 294 23.45 -8.41 -24.50
CA PRO A 294 23.28 -9.68 -23.76
C PRO A 294 23.55 -9.58 -22.26
N SER A 295 24.11 -8.47 -21.79
CA SER A 295 24.44 -8.21 -20.40
C SER A 295 23.53 -7.16 -19.73
N TYR A 296 22.38 -6.84 -20.34
CA TYR A 296 21.43 -5.93 -19.73
C TYR A 296 20.97 -6.46 -18.36
N ILE A 297 20.60 -5.55 -17.48
CA ILE A 297 20.05 -5.90 -16.16
C ILE A 297 18.58 -5.51 -16.17
N ASN A 298 17.72 -6.50 -15.94
CA ASN A 298 16.32 -6.27 -15.66
C ASN A 298 16.17 -5.89 -14.20
N LEU A 299 15.54 -4.76 -13.89
CA LEU A 299 15.30 -4.32 -12.52
C LEU A 299 14.04 -4.95 -11.90
N HIS A 300 13.21 -5.59 -12.72
CA HIS A 300 12.06 -6.34 -12.20
C HIS A 300 12.53 -7.50 -11.31
N GLY A 301 12.04 -7.53 -10.06
CA GLY A 301 12.46 -8.52 -9.07
C GLY A 301 13.84 -8.26 -8.42
N ASN A 302 14.48 -7.14 -8.72
CA ASN A 302 15.72 -6.71 -8.06
C ASN A 302 15.50 -5.42 -7.27
N GLU A 303 14.80 -5.54 -6.12
CA GLU A 303 14.42 -4.40 -5.27
C GLU A 303 15.61 -3.51 -4.88
N THR A 304 16.77 -4.10 -4.57
CA THR A 304 17.95 -3.34 -4.18
C THR A 304 18.41 -2.40 -5.28
N LEU A 305 18.54 -2.89 -6.52
CA LEU A 305 18.94 -2.06 -7.64
C LEU A 305 17.83 -1.10 -8.07
N TYR A 306 16.59 -1.53 -8.00
CA TYR A 306 15.44 -0.67 -8.28
C TYR A 306 15.45 0.55 -7.36
N ASN A 307 15.48 0.36 -6.05
CA ASN A 307 15.49 1.44 -5.06
C ASN A 307 16.73 2.36 -5.12
N MET A 308 17.84 1.87 -5.70
CA MET A 308 19.05 2.70 -5.88
C MET A 308 19.02 3.54 -7.15
N LEU A 309 18.27 3.13 -8.18
CA LEU A 309 18.34 3.69 -9.53
C LEU A 309 17.04 4.36 -9.97
N VAL A 310 15.92 3.93 -9.44
CA VAL A 310 14.58 4.43 -9.75
C VAL A 310 14.01 5.20 -8.58
#